data_c5c074dadcd74eb5615ab4d3df8a117d
#
_entry.id   c5c074dadcd74eb5615ab4d3df8a117d
#
_cell.length_a   1.000
_cell.length_b   1.000
_cell.length_c   1.000
_cell.angle_alpha   90.00
_cell.angle_beta   90.00
_cell.angle_gamma   90.00
#
_symmetry.space_group_name_H-M   'P 1'
#
loop_
_entity.id
_entity.type
_entity.pdbx_description
1 polymer ?
#
loop_
_entity_poly.entity_id
_entity_poly.type
_entity_poly.pdbx_seq_one_letter_code
_entity_poly.pdbx_strand_id
1 'polypeptide(L)' 'KKKKNCIICGDPYYGYGNNPAPLYKEGSCCDECNLEYVIPERIKWYYANERI' A
#
# COMPACT_ATOMS: atom_id res chain seq x y z
N LYS A 1 -1.82 12.65 -18.60
CA LYS A 1 -1.27 11.40 -18.17
C LYS A 1 -2.27 10.42 -17.74
N LYS A 2 -1.81 9.22 -17.58
CA LYS A 2 -2.69 8.15 -17.19
C LYS A 2 -2.92 8.13 -15.72
N LYS A 3 -4.13 7.89 -15.33
CA LYS A 3 -4.38 7.71 -13.93
C LYS A 3 -4.65 6.25 -13.67
N LYS A 4 -4.30 5.82 -12.48
CA LYS A 4 -4.49 4.44 -12.08
C LYS A 4 -5.47 4.38 -10.94
N ASN A 5 -5.96 3.19 -10.70
CA ASN A 5 -6.90 3.01 -9.61
C ASN A 5 -6.20 2.32 -8.45
N CYS A 6 -6.42 2.86 -7.27
CA CYS A 6 -5.85 2.28 -6.07
C CYS A 6 -6.42 0.89 -5.86
N ILE A 7 -5.57 -0.08 -5.56
CA ILE A 7 -6.05 -1.43 -5.39
C ILE A 7 -6.73 -1.60 -4.04
N ILE A 8 -6.55 -0.66 -3.15
CA ILE A 8 -7.16 -0.75 -1.82
C ILE A 8 -8.50 -0.05 -1.76
N CYS A 9 -8.53 1.22 -2.11
CA CYS A 9 -9.78 1.98 -2.01
C CYS A 9 -10.52 2.11 -3.33
N GLY A 10 -9.86 1.83 -4.42
CA GLY A 10 -10.49 1.91 -5.72
C GLY A 10 -10.54 3.28 -6.34
N ASP A 11 -10.11 4.29 -5.61
CA ASP A 11 -10.13 5.64 -6.14
C ASP A 11 -8.99 5.88 -7.10
N PRO A 12 -9.19 6.76 -8.07
CA PRO A 12 -8.12 7.05 -9.03
C PRO A 12 -7.05 7.91 -8.40
N TYR A 13 -5.84 7.74 -8.88
CA TYR A 13 -4.72 8.56 -8.44
C TYR A 13 -3.75 8.70 -9.60
N TYR A 14 -2.87 9.67 -9.48
CA TYR A 14 -1.87 9.92 -10.50
C TYR A 14 -0.49 9.57 -9.98
N GLY A 15 0.42 9.34 -10.89
CA GLY A 15 1.78 9.06 -10.51
C GLY A 15 2.08 7.59 -10.50
N TYR A 16 3.18 7.24 -9.86
CA TYR A 16 3.62 5.86 -9.84
C TYR A 16 2.88 4.99 -8.85
N GLY A 17 2.35 5.60 -7.85
CA GLY A 17 1.68 4.84 -6.83
C GLY A 17 2.66 4.23 -5.84
N ASN A 18 2.16 3.36 -4.99
CA ASN A 18 2.96 2.75 -3.95
C ASN A 18 2.73 1.25 -3.92
N ASN A 19 3.73 0.55 -3.46
CA ASN A 19 3.65 -0.90 -3.33
C ASN A 19 2.70 -1.27 -2.19
N PRO A 20 1.64 -2.02 -2.46
CA PRO A 20 0.65 -2.31 -1.43
C PRO A 20 0.99 -3.52 -0.55
N ALA A 21 2.17 -4.09 -0.70
CA ALA A 21 2.53 -5.19 0.17
C ALA A 21 2.64 -4.73 1.61
N PRO A 22 2.29 -5.54 2.59
CA PRO A 22 1.93 -6.95 2.47
C PRO A 22 0.45 -7.19 2.23
N LEU A 23 -0.33 -6.14 2.07
CA LEU A 23 -1.77 -6.31 1.89
C LEU A 23 -2.11 -6.99 0.57
N TYR A 24 -1.43 -6.57 -0.48
CA TYR A 24 -1.66 -7.12 -1.81
C TYR A 24 -0.33 -7.44 -2.46
N LYS A 25 -0.33 -8.47 -3.26
CA LYS A 25 0.89 -8.85 -3.96
C LYS A 25 1.14 -8.04 -5.20
N GLU A 26 0.09 -7.59 -5.84
CA GLU A 26 0.21 -6.89 -7.10
C GLU A 26 -0.55 -5.60 -7.06
N GLY A 27 -0.30 -4.76 -8.06
CA GLY A 27 -1.00 -3.50 -8.16
C GLY A 27 -0.26 -2.41 -7.43
N SER A 28 -0.96 -1.31 -7.24
CA SER A 28 -0.38 -0.19 -6.53
C SER A 28 -1.50 0.54 -5.81
N CYS A 29 -1.13 1.36 -4.84
CA CYS A 29 -2.12 2.08 -4.07
C CYS A 29 -1.77 3.56 -4.04
N CYS A 30 -2.76 4.36 -3.67
CA CYS A 30 -2.55 5.79 -3.60
C CYS A 30 -1.77 6.13 -2.33
N ASP A 31 -1.34 7.39 -2.27
CA ASP A 31 -0.53 7.81 -1.13
C ASP A 31 -1.29 7.68 0.17
N GLU A 32 -2.56 8.00 0.14
CA GLU A 32 -3.37 7.95 1.33
C GLU A 32 -3.46 6.54 1.88
N CYS A 33 -3.77 5.59 1.01
CA CYS A 33 -3.86 4.21 1.45
C CYS A 33 -2.52 3.68 1.89
N ASN A 34 -1.47 4.12 1.22
CA ASN A 34 -0.13 3.72 1.63
C ASN A 34 0.15 4.13 3.07
N LEU A 35 -0.23 5.35 3.40
CA LEU A 35 -0.02 5.85 4.75
C LEU A 35 -0.92 5.20 5.78
N GLU A 36 -2.18 4.98 5.41
CA GLU A 36 -3.16 4.55 6.39
C GLU A 36 -3.27 3.05 6.55
N TYR A 37 -2.91 2.32 5.52
CA TYR A 37 -3.08 0.86 5.57
C TYR A 37 -1.79 0.11 5.38
N VAL A 38 -1.02 0.49 4.39
CA VAL A 38 0.18 -0.29 4.07
C VAL A 38 1.27 -0.12 5.11
N ILE A 39 1.56 1.10 5.46
CA ILE A 39 2.64 1.36 6.41
C ILE A 39 2.35 0.77 7.78
N PRO A 40 1.14 0.94 8.33
CA PRO A 40 0.86 0.29 9.62
C PRO A 40 0.99 -1.22 9.56
N GLU A 41 0.57 -1.81 8.43
CA GLU A 41 0.69 -3.25 8.29
C GLU A 41 2.14 -3.69 8.20
N ARG A 42 2.95 -2.90 7.53
CA ARG A 42 4.37 -3.21 7.42
C ARG A 42 5.04 -3.16 8.78
N ILE A 43 4.68 -2.19 9.57
CA ILE A 43 5.26 -2.05 10.89
C ILE A 43 4.89 -3.26 11.75
N LYS A 44 3.63 -3.66 11.67
CA LYS A 44 3.17 -4.82 12.40
C LYS A 44 3.95 -6.07 11.98
N TRP A 45 4.10 -6.24 10.68
CA TRP A 45 4.79 -7.39 10.15
C TRP A 45 6.26 -7.38 10.58
N TYR A 46 6.84 -6.21 10.61
CA TYR A 46 8.21 -6.02 10.99
C TYR A 46 8.45 -6.46 12.44
N TYR A 47 7.58 -5.98 13.32
CA TYR A 47 7.70 -6.34 14.72
C TYR A 47 7.49 -7.84 14.94
N ALA A 48 6.53 -8.39 14.23
CA ALA A 48 6.26 -9.81 14.38
C ALA A 48 7.46 -10.64 13.98
N ASN A 49 8.16 -10.20 12.96
CA ASN A 49 9.32 -10.96 12.51
C ASN A 49 10.53 -10.78 13.39
N GLU A 50 10.60 -9.67 14.05
CA GLU A 50 11.73 -9.38 14.90
C GLU A 50 11.65 -10.01 16.26
N ARG A 51 10.45 -10.37 16.63
CA ARG A 51 10.29 -10.96 17.92
C ARG A 51 10.66 -12.40 17.88
N ILE A 52 11.78 -12.74 18.09
CA ILE A 52 12.14 -14.14 18.04
C ILE A 52 12.59 -14.72 19.34
#